data_c0bcf3b1b8d2f946a63bd12ce233c89b
#
_entry.id   c0bcf3b1b8d2f946a63bd12ce233c89b
#
_cell.length_a   1.000
_cell.length_b   1.000
_cell.length_c   1.000
_cell.angle_alpha   90.00
_cell.angle_beta   90.00
_cell.angle_gamma   90.00
#
_symmetry.space_group_name_H-M   'P 1'
#
loop_
_entity.id
_entity.type
_entity.pdbx_description
1 polymer ?
#
loop_
_entity_poly.entity_id
_entity_poly.type
_entity_poly.pdbx_seq_one_letter_code
_entity_poly.pdbx_strand_id
1 'polypeptide(L)'
;YSRAIITGVTRVSKNSLFSDLNNIKVATVTCDEYSDCFGFTEQEVKDALMCQSVDQMQEVKKMYDGFIFGSHKDIYNPWSICNYLIDGELLSYWTNTSSNKLVGDIIRKHPMRSKHEIEQLMAGEVVHKEINENITFQYLDGDENSLWSLLLAVGYIKADNVKKKGEITECDVSVTNQEVMGMFRSQIREMVKNGDSVYRDFVYALMNHKT
;
A
#
# COMPACT_ATOMS: atom_id res chain seq x y z
N TYR A 1 32.94 -6.80 -0.72
CA TYR A 1 31.79 -7.62 -1.14
C TYR A 1 31.69 -7.58 -2.65
N SER A 2 31.45 -8.74 -3.29
CA SER A 2 31.29 -8.82 -4.75
C SER A 2 29.89 -8.40 -5.20
N ARG A 3 28.86 -8.61 -4.37
CA ARG A 3 27.46 -8.22 -4.59
C ARG A 3 26.74 -8.07 -3.26
N ALA A 4 25.80 -7.11 -3.18
CA ALA A 4 24.91 -6.92 -2.03
C ALA A 4 23.52 -6.52 -2.50
N ILE A 5 22.48 -6.98 -1.80
CA ILE A 5 21.09 -6.59 -1.99
C ILE A 5 20.62 -5.99 -0.67
N ILE A 6 20.04 -4.79 -0.74
CA ILE A 6 19.46 -4.09 0.41
C ILE A 6 17.99 -3.89 0.10
N THR A 7 17.11 -4.33 0.99
CA THR A 7 15.67 -4.17 0.86
C THR A 7 15.12 -3.30 1.98
N GLY A 8 14.04 -2.57 1.72
CA GLY A 8 13.37 -1.72 2.69
C GLY A 8 12.11 -1.09 2.13
N VAL A 9 11.24 -0.59 3.00
CA VAL A 9 9.95 0.03 2.62
C VAL A 9 10.16 1.38 1.93
N THR A 10 11.14 2.15 2.37
CA THR A 10 11.49 3.46 1.78
C THR A 10 12.98 3.53 1.54
N ARG A 11 13.40 4.47 0.68
CA ARG A 11 14.82 4.78 0.53
C ARG A 11 15.42 5.23 1.86
N VAL A 12 16.57 4.66 2.21
CA VAL A 12 17.38 5.18 3.29
C VAL A 12 17.98 6.53 2.84
N SER A 13 18.00 7.52 3.73
CA SER A 13 18.44 8.89 3.44
C SER A 13 19.78 8.94 2.68
N LYS A 14 19.86 9.81 1.70
CA LYS A 14 21.05 10.02 0.85
C LYS A 14 22.37 10.22 1.62
N ASN A 15 22.29 10.71 2.86
CA ASN A 15 23.45 11.26 3.54
C ASN A 15 24.32 10.23 4.29
N SER A 16 23.88 8.99 4.47
CA SER A 16 24.66 8.02 5.25
C SER A 16 25.07 6.75 4.49
N LEU A 17 24.29 6.32 3.50
CA LEU A 17 24.56 5.09 2.73
C LEU A 17 25.02 5.36 1.30
N PHE A 18 24.61 6.49 0.72
CA PHE A 18 24.80 6.78 -0.69
C PHE A 18 25.96 7.73 -1.01
N SER A 19 26.53 8.38 0.01
CA SER A 19 27.71 9.23 -0.19
C SER A 19 28.95 8.41 -0.57
N ASP A 20 29.03 7.16 -0.12
CA ASP A 20 30.19 6.28 -0.29
C ASP A 20 29.99 5.14 -1.32
N LEU A 21 28.76 4.94 -1.80
CA LEU A 21 28.41 3.86 -2.74
C LEU A 21 27.95 4.43 -4.09
N ASN A 22 28.85 4.58 -5.03
CA ASN A 22 28.61 5.25 -6.31
C ASN A 22 27.79 4.41 -7.33
N ASN A 23 27.56 3.11 -7.10
CA ASN A 23 26.95 2.18 -8.05
C ASN A 23 25.73 1.45 -7.51
N ILE A 24 24.84 2.17 -6.81
CA ILE A 24 23.59 1.57 -6.33
C ILE A 24 22.53 1.66 -7.42
N LYS A 25 22.00 0.50 -7.82
CA LYS A 25 20.80 0.40 -8.62
C LYS A 25 19.59 0.31 -7.69
N VAL A 26 18.62 1.18 -7.89
CA VAL A 26 17.39 1.21 -7.08
C VAL A 26 16.23 0.72 -7.93
N ALA A 27 15.55 -0.33 -7.46
CA ALA A 27 14.27 -0.77 -7.99
C ALA A 27 13.17 -0.36 -7.01
N THR A 28 12.12 0.30 -7.51
CA THR A 28 10.96 0.76 -6.76
C THR A 28 9.72 -0.03 -7.18
N VAL A 29 8.60 0.19 -6.52
CA VAL A 29 7.33 -0.48 -6.85
C VAL A 29 6.83 -0.20 -8.27
N THR A 30 7.27 0.88 -8.91
CA THR A 30 6.93 1.19 -10.32
C THR A 30 7.97 0.70 -11.33
N CYS A 31 8.97 -0.08 -10.89
CA CYS A 31 10.01 -0.64 -11.74
C CYS A 31 9.64 -2.06 -12.19
N ASP A 32 9.87 -2.36 -13.48
CA ASP A 32 9.65 -3.71 -14.03
C ASP A 32 10.70 -4.72 -13.58
N GLU A 33 11.90 -4.23 -13.22
CA GLU A 33 12.96 -5.11 -12.77
C GLU A 33 12.65 -5.66 -11.38
N TYR A 34 12.72 -6.97 -11.24
CA TYR A 34 12.34 -7.74 -10.03
C TYR A 34 10.85 -7.63 -9.65
N SER A 35 9.98 -7.22 -10.54
CA SER A 35 8.56 -7.01 -10.26
C SER A 35 7.81 -8.30 -9.92
N ASP A 36 8.32 -9.45 -10.32
CA ASP A 36 7.82 -10.81 -10.01
C ASP A 36 8.58 -11.52 -8.87
N CYS A 37 9.59 -10.83 -8.26
CA CYS A 37 10.43 -11.43 -7.21
C CYS A 37 9.93 -11.17 -5.79
N PHE A 38 9.01 -10.24 -5.61
CA PHE A 38 8.49 -9.81 -4.31
C PHE A 38 6.97 -9.98 -4.27
N GLY A 39 6.52 -10.99 -3.58
CA GLY A 39 5.13 -11.39 -3.53
C GLY A 39 4.88 -12.70 -4.26
N PHE A 40 3.70 -13.27 -4.10
CA PHE A 40 3.28 -14.44 -4.87
C PHE A 40 2.49 -14.00 -6.10
N THR A 41 2.77 -14.65 -7.22
CA THR A 41 1.99 -14.53 -8.44
C THR A 41 0.65 -15.27 -8.31
N GLU A 42 -0.32 -14.93 -9.14
CA GLU A 42 -1.62 -15.62 -9.15
C GLU A 42 -1.47 -17.13 -9.39
N GLN A 43 -0.48 -17.54 -10.22
CA GLN A 43 -0.26 -18.97 -10.50
C GLN A 43 0.28 -19.70 -9.26
N GLU A 44 1.22 -19.11 -8.53
CA GLU A 44 1.76 -19.71 -7.30
C GLU A 44 0.68 -19.84 -6.22
N VAL A 45 -0.21 -18.86 -6.10
CA VAL A 45 -1.35 -18.93 -5.16
C VAL A 45 -2.32 -20.02 -5.57
N LYS A 46 -2.67 -20.12 -6.87
CA LYS A 46 -3.51 -21.21 -7.39
C LYS A 46 -2.90 -22.59 -7.09
N ASP A 47 -1.64 -22.76 -7.34
CA ASP A 47 -0.95 -24.02 -7.11
C ASP A 47 -0.92 -24.39 -5.60
N ALA A 48 -0.69 -23.42 -4.74
CA ALA A 48 -0.72 -23.61 -3.29
C ALA A 48 -2.13 -24.01 -2.78
N LEU A 49 -3.19 -23.35 -3.26
CA LEU A 49 -4.57 -23.69 -2.92
C LEU A 49 -4.94 -25.09 -3.39
N MET A 50 -4.56 -25.45 -4.61
CA MET A 50 -4.80 -26.80 -5.15
C MET A 50 -4.09 -27.88 -4.32
N CYS A 51 -2.84 -27.64 -3.88
CA CYS A 51 -2.11 -28.56 -3.00
C CYS A 51 -2.86 -28.83 -1.67
N GLN A 52 -3.61 -27.87 -1.19
CA GLN A 52 -4.43 -28.00 0.02
C GLN A 52 -5.90 -28.38 -0.23
N SER A 53 -6.27 -28.63 -1.49
CA SER A 53 -7.66 -28.93 -1.88
C SER A 53 -8.65 -27.81 -1.48
N VAL A 54 -8.22 -26.56 -1.53
CA VAL A 54 -9.03 -25.37 -1.22
C VAL A 54 -9.58 -24.78 -2.51
N ASP A 55 -10.89 -24.71 -2.63
CA ASP A 55 -11.60 -24.12 -3.79
C ASP A 55 -12.19 -22.75 -3.40
N GLN A 56 -11.31 -21.80 -3.05
CA GLN A 56 -11.70 -20.42 -2.66
C GLN A 56 -10.86 -19.36 -3.36
N MET A 57 -10.44 -19.61 -4.58
CA MET A 57 -9.55 -18.70 -5.31
C MET A 57 -10.15 -17.30 -5.49
N GLN A 58 -11.46 -17.20 -5.71
CA GLN A 58 -12.11 -15.91 -5.92
C GLN A 58 -12.16 -15.06 -4.64
N GLU A 59 -12.43 -15.69 -3.52
CA GLU A 59 -12.44 -15.05 -2.20
C GLU A 59 -11.03 -14.61 -1.78
N VAL A 60 -10.03 -15.47 -1.99
CA VAL A 60 -8.62 -15.18 -1.75
C VAL A 60 -8.16 -14.03 -2.63
N LYS A 61 -8.52 -14.04 -3.93
CA LYS A 61 -8.23 -12.95 -4.86
C LYS A 61 -8.84 -11.64 -4.37
N LYS A 62 -10.10 -11.63 -4.03
CA LYS A 62 -10.80 -10.44 -3.55
C LYS A 62 -10.17 -9.87 -2.27
N MET A 63 -9.69 -10.73 -1.38
CA MET A 63 -9.15 -10.33 -0.08
C MET A 63 -7.70 -9.87 -0.15
N TYR A 64 -6.83 -10.57 -0.89
CA TYR A 64 -5.38 -10.44 -0.78
C TYR A 64 -4.66 -10.04 -2.07
N ASP A 65 -5.32 -10.11 -3.23
CA ASP A 65 -4.75 -9.68 -4.50
C ASP A 65 -4.68 -8.15 -4.61
N GLY A 66 -3.95 -7.67 -5.60
CA GLY A 66 -4.04 -6.29 -6.07
C GLY A 66 -2.75 -5.50 -5.95
N PHE A 67 -1.65 -6.08 -5.48
CA PHE A 67 -0.36 -5.41 -5.60
C PHE A 67 0.05 -5.34 -7.07
N ILE A 68 0.58 -4.18 -7.47
CA ILE A 68 1.12 -3.94 -8.80
C ILE A 68 2.58 -3.51 -8.64
N PHE A 69 3.49 -4.28 -9.24
CA PHE A 69 4.90 -3.96 -9.29
C PHE A 69 5.34 -3.80 -10.75
N GLY A 70 5.73 -2.58 -11.12
CA GLY A 70 5.98 -2.27 -12.53
C GLY A 70 4.75 -2.58 -13.40
N SER A 71 4.94 -3.43 -14.41
CA SER A 71 3.85 -3.94 -15.28
C SER A 71 3.15 -5.20 -14.77
N HIS A 72 3.69 -5.87 -13.72
CA HIS A 72 3.11 -7.07 -13.14
C HIS A 72 1.94 -6.72 -12.23
N LYS A 73 0.79 -7.27 -12.56
CA LYS A 73 -0.47 -7.21 -11.78
C LYS A 73 -0.73 -8.55 -11.11
N ASP A 74 -1.76 -8.58 -10.26
CA ASP A 74 -2.21 -9.79 -9.56
C ASP A 74 -1.10 -10.40 -8.68
N ILE A 75 -0.39 -9.56 -7.95
CA ILE A 75 0.60 -9.96 -6.96
C ILE A 75 -0.02 -9.97 -5.57
N TYR A 76 0.27 -11.00 -4.80
CA TYR A 76 -0.29 -11.27 -3.47
C TYR A 76 0.76 -11.09 -2.38
N ASN A 77 0.32 -10.59 -1.22
CA ASN A 77 1.18 -10.50 -0.05
C ASN A 77 1.51 -11.91 0.50
N PRO A 78 2.78 -12.32 0.56
CA PRO A 78 3.15 -13.66 1.02
C PRO A 78 2.72 -13.94 2.46
N TRP A 79 2.79 -12.93 3.35
CA TRP A 79 2.38 -13.10 4.74
C TRP A 79 0.90 -13.45 4.86
N SER A 80 0.04 -12.74 4.14
CA SER A 80 -1.40 -12.98 4.15
C SER A 80 -1.76 -14.36 3.57
N ILE A 81 -1.14 -14.71 2.44
CA ILE A 81 -1.38 -16.02 1.81
C ILE A 81 -0.89 -17.17 2.68
N CYS A 82 0.33 -17.08 3.24
CA CYS A 82 0.85 -18.16 4.10
C CYS A 82 -0.03 -18.37 5.33
N ASN A 83 -0.47 -17.30 6.00
CA ASN A 83 -1.35 -17.43 7.16
C ASN A 83 -2.73 -17.96 6.78
N TYR A 84 -3.31 -17.50 5.66
CA TYR A 84 -4.56 -18.05 5.15
C TYR A 84 -4.44 -19.57 4.87
N LEU A 85 -3.35 -20.03 4.28
CA LEU A 85 -3.12 -21.45 4.03
C LEU A 85 -2.97 -22.27 5.32
N ILE A 86 -2.50 -21.66 6.42
CA ILE A 86 -2.37 -22.31 7.73
C ILE A 86 -3.72 -22.36 8.45
N ASP A 87 -4.45 -21.23 8.49
CA ASP A 87 -5.64 -21.07 9.34
C ASP A 87 -6.94 -21.45 8.60
N GLY A 88 -6.96 -21.35 7.26
CA GLY A 88 -8.16 -21.56 6.44
C GLY A 88 -9.20 -20.44 6.54
N GLU A 89 -8.89 -19.32 7.18
CA GLU A 89 -9.80 -18.22 7.42
C GLU A 89 -9.38 -16.95 6.64
N LEU A 90 -10.35 -16.25 6.07
CA LEU A 90 -10.13 -14.97 5.36
C LEU A 90 -10.08 -13.82 6.36
N LEU A 91 -8.91 -13.59 6.95
CA LEU A 91 -8.66 -12.56 7.95
C LEU A 91 -7.66 -11.52 7.47
N SER A 92 -7.62 -10.38 8.16
CA SER A 92 -6.60 -9.35 7.94
C SER A 92 -5.31 -9.73 8.67
N TYR A 93 -4.40 -10.41 7.99
CA TYR A 93 -3.14 -10.89 8.57
C TYR A 93 -2.04 -9.83 8.54
N TRP A 94 -1.78 -9.28 7.36
CA TRP A 94 -0.70 -8.31 7.17
C TRP A 94 -1.02 -6.96 7.79
N THR A 95 -2.24 -6.48 7.59
CA THR A 95 -2.65 -5.16 8.08
C THR A 95 -2.81 -5.10 9.61
N ASN A 96 -2.80 -6.21 10.31
CA ASN A 96 -2.76 -6.26 11.78
C ASN A 96 -1.34 -6.17 12.36
N THR A 97 -0.31 -6.01 11.53
CA THR A 97 1.07 -5.83 12.00
C THR A 97 1.31 -4.39 12.50
N SER A 98 2.38 -4.18 13.28
CA SER A 98 2.64 -2.93 14.02
C SER A 98 2.87 -1.66 13.16
N SER A 99 3.09 -1.80 11.86
CA SER A 99 3.30 -0.67 10.93
C SER A 99 2.06 0.20 10.70
N ASN A 100 0.87 -0.30 10.97
CA ASN A 100 -0.40 0.40 10.73
C ASN A 100 -0.58 1.66 11.57
N LYS A 101 -0.02 1.69 12.78
CA LYS A 101 -0.08 2.86 13.65
C LYS A 101 0.63 4.07 13.05
N LEU A 102 1.79 3.84 12.42
CA LEU A 102 2.56 4.91 11.76
C LEU A 102 1.74 5.58 10.65
N VAL A 103 1.07 4.79 9.81
CA VAL A 103 0.25 5.32 8.73
C VAL A 103 -0.97 6.08 9.26
N GLY A 104 -1.63 5.57 10.30
CA GLY A 104 -2.72 6.27 10.96
C GLY A 104 -2.28 7.63 11.54
N ASP A 105 -1.11 7.70 12.14
CA ASP A 105 -0.55 8.94 12.68
C ASP A 105 -0.21 9.95 11.57
N ILE A 106 0.30 9.48 10.44
CA ILE A 106 0.59 10.32 9.27
C ILE A 106 -0.70 10.85 8.67
N ILE A 107 -1.71 10.00 8.42
CA ILE A 107 -3.01 10.43 7.88
C ILE A 107 -3.66 11.50 8.79
N ARG A 108 -3.54 11.35 10.11
CA ARG A 108 -4.08 12.35 11.06
C ARG A 108 -3.45 13.73 10.91
N LYS A 109 -2.16 13.78 10.65
CA LYS A 109 -1.39 15.04 10.53
C LYS A 109 -1.61 15.76 9.20
N HIS A 110 -2.10 15.06 8.18
CA HIS A 110 -2.24 15.64 6.84
C HIS A 110 -3.49 16.53 6.68
N PRO A 111 -3.47 17.47 5.70
CA PRO A 111 -4.56 18.40 5.42
C PRO A 111 -5.90 17.71 5.11
N MET A 112 -6.99 18.46 5.25
CA MET A 112 -8.36 17.99 4.96
C MET A 112 -8.55 17.46 3.53
N ARG A 113 -7.84 18.03 2.56
CA ARG A 113 -7.89 17.57 1.16
C ARG A 113 -7.44 16.12 1.03
N SER A 114 -6.32 15.74 1.64
CA SER A 114 -5.82 14.35 1.62
C SER A 114 -6.81 13.40 2.28
N LYS A 115 -7.55 13.86 3.29
CA LYS A 115 -8.60 13.08 3.96
C LYS A 115 -9.77 12.82 3.02
N HIS A 116 -10.22 13.83 2.27
CA HIS A 116 -11.28 13.67 1.26
C HIS A 116 -10.88 12.69 0.15
N GLU A 117 -9.63 12.76 -0.32
CA GLU A 117 -9.13 11.83 -1.32
C GLU A 117 -9.02 10.38 -0.79
N ILE A 118 -8.69 10.19 0.49
CA ILE A 118 -8.76 8.87 1.15
C ILE A 118 -10.22 8.37 1.21
N GLU A 119 -11.19 9.28 1.43
CA GLU A 119 -12.62 8.94 1.34
C GLU A 119 -13.00 8.40 -0.03
N GLN A 120 -12.58 9.09 -1.09
CA GLN A 120 -12.81 8.65 -2.47
C GLN A 120 -12.22 7.26 -2.71
N LEU A 121 -10.98 7.01 -2.28
CA LEU A 121 -10.37 5.69 -2.36
C LEU A 121 -11.17 4.62 -1.60
N MET A 122 -11.69 4.96 -0.41
CA MET A 122 -12.51 4.05 0.38
C MET A 122 -13.91 3.81 -0.21
N ALA A 123 -14.41 4.75 -1.00
CA ALA A 123 -15.62 4.56 -1.81
C ALA A 123 -15.36 3.69 -3.05
N GLY A 124 -14.10 3.31 -3.32
CA GLY A 124 -13.70 2.52 -4.48
C GLY A 124 -13.38 3.37 -5.70
N GLU A 125 -13.26 4.68 -5.53
CA GLU A 125 -12.88 5.59 -6.60
C GLU A 125 -11.36 5.56 -6.84
N VAL A 126 -10.95 6.06 -7.98
CA VAL A 126 -9.56 6.21 -8.38
C VAL A 126 -9.17 7.68 -8.26
N VAL A 127 -8.03 7.96 -7.65
CA VAL A 127 -7.52 9.32 -7.47
C VAL A 127 -6.23 9.51 -8.27
N HIS A 128 -6.13 10.60 -9.03
CA HIS A 128 -4.90 10.92 -9.76
C HIS A 128 -3.89 11.61 -8.85
N LYS A 129 -2.63 11.10 -8.83
CA LYS A 129 -1.58 11.59 -7.94
C LYS A 129 -0.21 11.71 -8.62
N GLU A 130 0.54 12.67 -8.10
CA GLU A 130 1.97 12.78 -8.32
C GLU A 130 2.72 12.08 -7.18
N ILE A 131 3.58 11.13 -7.52
CA ILE A 131 4.34 10.31 -6.58
C ILE A 131 5.82 10.65 -6.72
N ASN A 132 6.49 10.83 -5.61
CA ASN A 132 7.95 10.93 -5.54
C ASN A 132 8.52 9.65 -4.95
N GLU A 133 9.06 8.77 -5.77
CA GLU A 133 9.64 7.49 -5.34
C GLU A 133 10.99 7.65 -4.60
N ASN A 134 11.55 8.86 -4.61
CA ASN A 134 12.79 9.19 -3.90
C ASN A 134 12.56 9.65 -2.45
N ILE A 135 11.37 9.48 -1.91
CA ILE A 135 11.03 9.92 -0.56
C ILE A 135 11.84 9.15 0.48
N THR A 136 12.25 9.85 1.52
CA THR A 136 12.92 9.28 2.69
C THR A 136 12.09 9.56 3.94
N PHE A 137 12.22 8.74 4.95
CA PHE A 137 11.47 8.87 6.22
C PHE A 137 11.56 10.27 6.87
N GLN A 138 12.65 11.01 6.63
CA GLN A 138 12.87 12.34 7.21
C GLN A 138 11.98 13.44 6.59
N TYR A 139 11.39 13.20 5.42
CA TYR A 139 10.57 14.18 4.70
C TYR A 139 9.06 13.88 4.76
N LEU A 140 8.64 12.98 5.66
CA LEU A 140 7.23 12.62 5.82
C LEU A 140 6.39 13.70 6.53
N ASP A 141 7.03 14.67 7.17
CA ASP A 141 6.31 15.72 7.88
C ASP A 141 6.00 16.92 6.96
N GLY A 142 4.80 16.97 6.41
CA GLY A 142 4.19 18.21 5.90
C GLY A 142 3.98 18.35 4.40
N ASP A 143 4.50 17.46 3.55
CA ASP A 143 4.20 17.48 2.12
C ASP A 143 3.11 16.46 1.76
N GLU A 144 2.07 16.92 1.06
CA GLU A 144 0.93 16.09 0.63
C GLU A 144 1.39 14.90 -0.23
N ASN A 145 2.36 15.12 -1.13
CA ASN A 145 2.90 14.08 -1.99
C ASN A 145 3.65 13.00 -1.22
N SER A 146 4.20 13.34 -0.05
CA SER A 146 4.89 12.40 0.84
C SER A 146 3.98 11.31 1.35
N LEU A 147 2.73 11.64 1.71
CA LEU A 147 1.73 10.67 2.15
C LEU A 147 1.45 9.63 1.06
N TRP A 148 1.17 10.08 -0.16
CA TRP A 148 0.83 9.20 -1.29
C TRP A 148 2.01 8.31 -1.68
N SER A 149 3.20 8.87 -1.69
CA SER A 149 4.44 8.13 -1.94
C SER A 149 4.70 7.05 -0.90
N LEU A 150 4.44 7.35 0.38
CA LEU A 150 4.53 6.36 1.46
C LEU A 150 3.46 5.29 1.34
N LEU A 151 2.20 5.65 1.13
CA LEU A 151 1.10 4.69 1.00
C LEU A 151 1.35 3.71 -0.15
N LEU A 152 1.93 4.19 -1.26
CA LEU A 152 2.32 3.34 -2.39
C LEU A 152 3.51 2.45 -2.02
N ALA A 153 4.57 3.00 -1.41
CA ALA A 153 5.76 2.23 -1.04
C ALA A 153 5.46 1.13 -0.01
N VAL A 154 4.52 1.38 0.91
CA VAL A 154 4.07 0.38 1.91
C VAL A 154 3.09 -0.63 1.29
N GLY A 155 2.49 -0.33 0.13
CA GLY A 155 1.54 -1.21 -0.54
C GLY A 155 0.07 -1.05 -0.09
N TYR A 156 -0.28 0.05 0.55
CA TYR A 156 -1.68 0.33 0.93
C TYR A 156 -2.51 0.85 -0.25
N ILE A 157 -1.86 1.46 -1.21
CA ILE A 157 -2.44 1.80 -2.50
C ILE A 157 -1.63 1.16 -3.61
N LYS A 158 -2.27 0.91 -4.72
CA LYS A 158 -1.64 0.47 -5.97
C LYS A 158 -1.70 1.60 -6.98
N ALA A 159 -0.76 1.60 -7.92
CA ALA A 159 -0.65 2.60 -8.98
C ALA A 159 -0.92 1.95 -10.34
N ASP A 160 -1.81 2.54 -11.11
CA ASP A 160 -2.07 2.23 -12.51
C ASP A 160 -1.76 3.46 -13.39
N ASN A 161 -1.72 3.26 -14.72
CA ASN A 161 -1.49 4.34 -15.69
C ASN A 161 -0.24 5.19 -15.38
N VAL A 162 0.83 4.53 -14.94
CA VAL A 162 2.07 5.18 -14.48
C VAL A 162 2.77 5.90 -15.64
N LYS A 163 3.04 7.19 -15.47
CA LYS A 163 3.76 8.05 -16.42
C LYS A 163 4.92 8.74 -15.72
N LYS A 164 6.14 8.39 -16.10
CA LYS A 164 7.35 9.03 -15.54
C LYS A 164 7.68 10.31 -16.29
N LYS A 165 7.76 11.43 -15.56
CA LYS A 165 8.16 12.76 -16.05
C LYS A 165 9.34 13.27 -15.21
N GLY A 166 10.56 12.92 -15.61
CA GLY A 166 11.75 13.25 -14.83
C GLY A 166 11.76 12.55 -13.46
N GLU A 167 11.78 13.34 -12.38
CA GLU A 167 11.76 12.82 -11.00
C GLU A 167 10.34 12.57 -10.45
N ILE A 168 9.31 13.01 -11.17
CA ILE A 168 7.91 12.89 -10.76
C ILE A 168 7.28 11.73 -11.52
N THR A 169 6.50 10.93 -10.83
CA THR A 169 5.68 9.86 -11.40
C THR A 169 4.21 10.22 -11.23
N GLU A 170 3.51 10.50 -12.34
CA GLU A 170 2.06 10.65 -12.35
C GLU A 170 1.40 9.27 -12.46
N CYS A 171 0.39 9.00 -11.67
CA CYS A 171 -0.34 7.73 -11.70
C CYS A 171 -1.75 7.87 -11.15
N ASP A 172 -2.58 6.88 -11.48
CA ASP A 172 -3.90 6.70 -10.92
C ASP A 172 -3.79 5.71 -9.76
N VAL A 173 -4.21 6.14 -8.57
CA VAL A 173 -4.10 5.31 -7.36
C VAL A 173 -5.47 4.80 -6.90
N SER A 174 -5.49 3.59 -6.38
CA SER A 174 -6.65 2.96 -5.74
C SER A 174 -6.22 2.11 -4.54
N VAL A 175 -7.14 1.74 -3.66
CA VAL A 175 -6.83 0.83 -2.55
C VAL A 175 -6.41 -0.53 -3.09
N THR A 176 -5.36 -1.11 -2.51
CA THR A 176 -4.76 -2.35 -3.03
C THR A 176 -5.77 -3.50 -3.04
N ASN A 177 -6.43 -3.77 -1.89
CA ASN A 177 -7.37 -4.90 -1.75
C ASN A 177 -8.31 -4.72 -0.55
N GLN A 178 -9.12 -5.74 -0.25
CA GLN A 178 -10.08 -5.69 0.86
C GLN A 178 -9.43 -5.76 2.24
N GLU A 179 -8.29 -6.43 2.39
CA GLU A 179 -7.54 -6.44 3.63
C GLU A 179 -7.11 -5.02 4.02
N VAL A 180 -6.54 -4.27 3.06
CA VAL A 180 -6.15 -2.87 3.25
C VAL A 180 -7.37 -1.96 3.47
N MET A 181 -8.46 -2.18 2.74
CA MET A 181 -9.71 -1.46 2.94
C MET A 181 -10.23 -1.63 4.38
N GLY A 182 -10.15 -2.85 4.92
CA GLY A 182 -10.49 -3.15 6.31
C GLY A 182 -9.65 -2.34 7.30
N MET A 183 -8.36 -2.22 7.03
CA MET A 183 -7.43 -1.43 7.84
C MET A 183 -7.81 0.05 7.82
N PHE A 184 -8.03 0.67 6.65
CA PHE A 184 -8.45 2.08 6.56
C PHE A 184 -9.74 2.32 7.36
N ARG A 185 -10.73 1.43 7.24
CA ARG A 185 -11.98 1.52 8.02
C ARG A 185 -11.73 1.43 9.53
N SER A 186 -10.82 0.58 9.96
CA SER A 186 -10.45 0.45 11.37
C SER A 186 -9.79 1.71 11.92
N GLN A 187 -8.85 2.28 11.17
CA GLN A 187 -8.16 3.53 11.52
C GLN A 187 -9.15 4.69 11.68
N ILE A 188 -10.07 4.84 10.75
CA ILE A 188 -11.10 5.90 10.81
C ILE A 188 -12.01 5.70 12.03
N ARG A 189 -12.44 4.47 12.32
CA ARG A 189 -13.25 4.19 13.53
C ARG A 189 -12.51 4.58 14.81
N GLU A 190 -11.22 4.32 14.87
CA GLU A 190 -10.38 4.68 16.01
C GLU A 190 -10.27 6.20 16.17
N MET A 191 -10.09 6.93 15.09
CA MET A 191 -10.05 8.40 15.08
C MET A 191 -11.37 9.01 15.56
N VAL A 192 -12.51 8.45 15.13
CA VAL A 192 -13.85 8.86 15.59
C VAL A 192 -14.05 8.61 17.08
N LYS A 193 -13.62 7.45 17.59
CA LYS A 193 -13.72 7.11 19.03
C LYS A 193 -12.90 8.05 19.89
N ASN A 194 -11.75 8.51 19.40
CA ASN A 194 -10.85 9.40 20.14
C ASN A 194 -11.31 10.88 20.14
N GLY A 195 -12.52 11.19 19.64
CA GLY A 195 -13.15 12.50 19.78
C GLY A 195 -12.69 13.56 18.79
N ASP A 196 -12.00 13.19 17.73
CA ASP A 196 -11.65 14.10 16.65
C ASP A 196 -12.93 14.54 15.92
N SER A 197 -13.37 15.81 16.17
CA SER A 197 -14.62 16.35 15.64
C SER A 197 -14.66 16.36 14.10
N VAL A 198 -13.50 16.50 13.47
CA VAL A 198 -13.33 16.50 12.03
C VAL A 198 -13.68 15.15 11.41
N TYR A 199 -13.40 14.06 12.13
CA TYR A 199 -13.73 12.72 11.68
C TYR A 199 -15.17 12.29 11.96
N ARG A 200 -15.87 12.93 12.91
CA ARG A 200 -17.31 12.72 13.08
C ARG A 200 -18.10 13.18 11.85
N ASP A 201 -17.79 14.36 11.34
CA ASP A 201 -18.42 14.90 10.13
C ASP A 201 -18.11 14.03 8.90
N PHE A 202 -16.92 13.46 8.84
CA PHE A 202 -16.47 12.47 7.85
C PHE A 202 -17.32 11.18 7.87
N VAL A 203 -17.48 10.56 9.03
CA VAL A 203 -18.29 9.33 9.15
C VAL A 203 -19.76 9.62 8.82
N TYR A 204 -20.29 10.79 9.21
CA TYR A 204 -21.63 11.20 8.82
C TYR A 204 -21.78 11.35 7.30
N ALA A 205 -20.79 11.90 6.61
CA ALA A 205 -20.80 11.99 5.15
C ALA A 205 -20.77 10.61 4.48
N LEU A 206 -19.91 9.70 4.95
CA LEU A 206 -19.84 8.31 4.45
C LEU A 206 -21.14 7.52 4.70
N MET A 207 -21.80 7.75 5.81
CA MET A 207 -23.07 7.07 6.14
C MET A 207 -24.26 7.61 5.35
N ASN A 208 -24.22 8.90 4.95
CA ASN A 208 -25.31 9.56 4.23
C ASN A 208 -25.21 9.44 2.70
N HIS A 209 -24.06 8.99 2.15
CA HIS A 209 -23.91 8.68 0.71
C HIS A 209 -24.39 7.26 0.33
N LYS A 210 -25.09 6.57 1.20
CA LYS A 210 -25.83 5.33 0.90
C LYS A 210 -27.28 5.64 0.59
N THR A 211 -27.51 6.41 -0.46
CA THR A 211 -28.81 6.44 -1.15
C THR A 211 -28.55 6.44 -2.64
#